data_d53450328751af351f517bef6779aadb
#
_entry.id   d53450328751af351f517bef6779aadb
#
_cell.length_a   1.000
_cell.length_b   1.000
_cell.length_c   1.000
_cell.angle_alpha   90.00
_cell.angle_beta   90.00
_cell.angle_gamma   90.00
#
_symmetry.space_group_name_H-M   'P 1'
#
loop_
_entity.id
_entity.type
_entity.pdbx_description
1 polymer ?
#
loop_
_entity_poly.entity_id
_entity_poly.type
_entity_poly.pdbx_seq_one_letter_code
_entity_poly.pdbx_strand_id
1 'polypeptide(L)'
;MGKSMLWKEKAETQRAGSGYVIRKADPKDARGVINCMQSVMDERIYLVSEYYLLTERGEQERIRSPDDLTLVCEKGNEIVGVLTIQRGMYRKNRHTANLGIAIKAGHRRSGLGTRLINQGIEWCRENGIRKLNLEVFSSNKNAISLYEKLGFQHEGARKEQFIIDGEYVDDVLITYWVEN
;
A
#
# COMPACT_ATOMS: atom_id res chain seq x y z
N MET A 1 -9.00 -25.48 8.25
CA MET A 1 -9.31 -25.36 6.81
C MET A 1 -10.64 -24.62 6.66
N GLY A 2 -10.74 -23.30 6.61
CA GLY A 2 -12.04 -22.61 6.52
C GLY A 2 -12.00 -21.08 6.47
N LYS A 3 -10.91 -20.43 6.89
CA LYS A 3 -10.86 -18.96 6.95
C LYS A 3 -10.31 -18.28 5.68
N SER A 4 -9.54 -18.98 4.85
CA SER A 4 -8.96 -18.47 3.60
C SER A 4 -9.96 -18.26 2.46
N MET A 5 -11.15 -18.85 2.56
CA MET A 5 -12.17 -18.79 1.51
C MET A 5 -13.01 -17.50 1.55
N LEU A 6 -13.26 -16.96 2.73
CA LEU A 6 -14.13 -15.78 2.93
C LEU A 6 -13.56 -14.49 2.33
N TRP A 7 -12.23 -14.33 2.34
CA TRP A 7 -11.59 -13.14 1.74
C TRP A 7 -11.59 -13.19 0.21
N LYS A 8 -11.42 -14.41 -0.38
CA LYS A 8 -11.48 -14.60 -1.83
C LYS A 8 -12.83 -14.18 -2.43
N GLU A 9 -13.93 -14.45 -1.74
CA GLU A 9 -15.28 -14.07 -2.18
C GLU A 9 -15.59 -12.58 -1.95
N LYS A 10 -15.07 -11.97 -0.87
CA LYS A 10 -15.28 -10.54 -0.55
C LYS A 10 -14.38 -9.59 -1.33
N ALA A 11 -13.19 -10.02 -1.74
CA ALA A 11 -12.27 -9.25 -2.57
C ALA A 11 -12.64 -9.25 -4.07
N GLU A 12 -13.64 -10.08 -4.46
CA GLU A 12 -14.19 -10.07 -5.80
C GLU A 12 -15.02 -8.80 -6.00
N THR A 13 -14.32 -7.78 -6.51
CA THR A 13 -14.88 -6.65 -7.26
C THR A 13 -15.87 -5.76 -6.51
N GLN A 14 -15.38 -4.94 -5.56
CA GLN A 14 -16.18 -3.78 -5.11
C GLN A 14 -16.19 -2.70 -6.19
N ARG A 15 -17.25 -2.68 -7.01
CA ARG A 15 -17.54 -1.58 -7.92
C ARG A 15 -17.90 -0.33 -7.10
N ALA A 16 -17.07 0.71 -7.20
CA ALA A 16 -17.45 2.01 -6.71
C ALA A 16 -18.30 2.72 -7.78
N GLY A 17 -19.23 3.55 -7.37
CA GLY A 17 -20.10 4.34 -8.25
C GLY A 17 -19.39 5.35 -9.17
N SER A 18 -18.05 5.29 -9.26
CA SER A 18 -17.18 6.17 -10.06
C SER A 18 -16.38 5.42 -11.13
N GLY A 19 -16.70 4.14 -11.41
CA GLY A 19 -15.97 3.33 -12.40
C GLY A 19 -14.62 2.79 -11.94
N TYR A 20 -14.29 2.88 -10.64
CA TYR A 20 -13.11 2.27 -10.05
C TYR A 20 -13.40 0.87 -9.54
N VAL A 21 -12.46 -0.06 -9.78
CA VAL A 21 -12.51 -1.44 -9.30
C VAL A 21 -11.27 -1.71 -8.46
N ILE A 22 -11.45 -2.15 -7.21
CA ILE A 22 -10.35 -2.60 -6.35
C ILE A 22 -10.41 -4.11 -6.26
N ARG A 23 -9.28 -4.77 -6.50
CA ARG A 23 -9.13 -6.21 -6.46
C ARG A 23 -7.72 -6.64 -6.08
N LYS A 24 -7.53 -7.90 -5.72
CA LYS A 24 -6.19 -8.49 -5.61
C LYS A 24 -5.52 -8.49 -6.98
N ALA A 25 -4.23 -8.20 -7.01
CA ALA A 25 -3.43 -8.26 -8.22
C ALA A 25 -3.29 -9.71 -8.71
N ASP A 26 -3.33 -9.88 -10.02
CA ASP A 26 -2.92 -11.08 -10.72
C ASP A 26 -1.49 -10.87 -11.28
N PRO A 27 -0.64 -11.89 -11.42
CA PRO A 27 0.70 -11.73 -11.99
C PRO A 27 0.76 -11.00 -13.34
N LYS A 28 -0.30 -11.09 -14.14
CA LYS A 28 -0.42 -10.34 -15.41
C LYS A 28 -0.48 -8.82 -15.22
N ASP A 29 -0.83 -8.36 -14.01
CA ASP A 29 -0.91 -6.94 -13.67
C ASP A 29 0.47 -6.31 -13.42
N ALA A 30 1.54 -7.10 -13.36
CA ALA A 30 2.88 -6.66 -12.97
C ALA A 30 3.34 -5.40 -13.72
N ARG A 31 3.18 -5.35 -15.04
CA ARG A 31 3.51 -4.17 -15.83
C ARG A 31 2.68 -2.94 -15.45
N GLY A 32 1.38 -3.12 -15.22
CA GLY A 32 0.48 -2.04 -14.78
C GLY A 32 0.83 -1.53 -13.39
N VAL A 33 1.21 -2.42 -12.47
CA VAL A 33 1.72 -2.09 -11.13
C VAL A 33 3.00 -1.25 -11.24
N ILE A 34 3.99 -1.71 -12.02
CA ILE A 34 5.24 -0.99 -12.26
C ILE A 34 4.97 0.40 -12.82
N ASN A 35 4.13 0.51 -13.84
CA ASN A 35 3.78 1.80 -14.45
C ASN A 35 3.09 2.75 -13.47
N CYS A 36 2.18 2.23 -12.63
CA CYS A 36 1.53 3.03 -11.60
C CYS A 36 2.53 3.53 -10.55
N MET A 37 3.38 2.66 -10.04
CA MET A 37 4.41 3.01 -9.06
C MET A 37 5.39 4.03 -9.65
N GLN A 38 5.91 3.78 -10.86
CA GLN A 38 6.86 4.69 -11.53
C GLN A 38 6.25 6.08 -11.72
N SER A 39 4.97 6.18 -12.11
CA SER A 39 4.32 7.49 -12.29
C SER A 39 4.24 8.32 -11.01
N VAL A 40 4.18 7.68 -9.83
CA VAL A 40 4.22 8.35 -8.54
C VAL A 40 5.66 8.68 -8.12
N MET A 41 6.62 7.81 -8.45
CA MET A 41 8.05 8.05 -8.23
C MET A 41 8.56 9.24 -9.05
N ASP A 42 8.08 9.40 -10.27
CA ASP A 42 8.43 10.51 -11.18
C ASP A 42 8.02 11.89 -10.61
N GLU A 43 7.08 11.94 -9.67
CA GLU A 43 6.72 13.17 -8.94
C GLU A 43 7.79 13.59 -7.93
N ARG A 44 8.71 12.69 -7.50
CA ARG A 44 9.87 12.91 -6.61
C ARG A 44 9.57 13.46 -5.22
N ILE A 45 8.34 13.47 -4.79
CA ILE A 45 7.91 14.09 -3.53
C ILE A 45 7.18 13.14 -2.57
N TYR A 46 6.92 11.88 -2.97
CA TYR A 46 6.13 10.94 -2.18
C TYR A 46 6.84 9.65 -1.80
N LEU A 47 7.80 9.19 -2.60
CA LEU A 47 8.49 7.92 -2.43
C LEU A 47 10.00 8.11 -2.40
N VAL A 48 10.69 7.29 -1.60
CA VAL A 48 12.15 7.39 -1.42
C VAL A 48 12.89 7.07 -2.72
N SER A 49 12.43 6.07 -3.46
CA SER A 49 13.05 5.68 -4.73
C SER A 49 12.50 6.52 -5.88
N GLU A 50 13.37 6.93 -6.79
CA GLU A 50 13.02 7.60 -8.04
C GLU A 50 12.74 6.60 -9.17
N TYR A 51 13.12 5.32 -8.98
CA TYR A 51 12.96 4.26 -9.97
C TYR A 51 12.38 3.00 -9.34
N TYR A 52 11.49 2.34 -10.06
CA TYR A 52 10.98 1.05 -9.64
C TYR A 52 12.06 -0.03 -9.84
N LEU A 53 12.41 -0.71 -8.75
CA LEU A 53 13.60 -1.58 -8.73
C LEU A 53 13.33 -3.01 -9.23
N LEU A 54 12.08 -3.47 -9.23
CA LEU A 54 11.76 -4.81 -9.68
C LEU A 54 11.56 -4.84 -11.19
N THR A 55 12.07 -5.91 -11.81
CA THR A 55 11.68 -6.28 -13.18
C THR A 55 10.23 -6.78 -13.20
N GLU A 56 9.62 -6.88 -14.39
CA GLU A 56 8.27 -7.43 -14.53
C GLU A 56 8.17 -8.84 -13.94
N ARG A 57 9.19 -9.68 -14.14
CA ARG A 57 9.27 -11.02 -13.54
C ARG A 57 9.35 -10.96 -12.02
N GLY A 58 10.18 -10.10 -11.47
CA GLY A 58 10.29 -9.92 -10.02
C GLY A 58 8.98 -9.46 -9.40
N GLU A 59 8.26 -8.56 -10.08
CA GLU A 59 6.94 -8.12 -9.64
C GLU A 59 5.89 -9.24 -9.71
N GLN A 60 5.93 -10.07 -10.75
CA GLN A 60 5.07 -11.26 -10.85
C GLN A 60 5.32 -12.24 -9.69
N GLU A 61 6.59 -12.45 -9.31
CA GLU A 61 6.98 -13.31 -8.20
C GLU A 61 6.47 -12.73 -6.86
N ARG A 62 6.58 -11.40 -6.67
CA ARG A 62 6.05 -10.70 -5.50
C ARG A 62 4.52 -10.84 -5.41
N ILE A 63 3.79 -10.65 -6.51
CA ILE A 63 2.33 -10.79 -6.56
C ILE A 63 1.90 -12.23 -6.22
N ARG A 64 2.70 -13.24 -6.56
CA ARG A 64 2.43 -14.66 -6.23
C ARG A 64 2.71 -15.02 -4.79
N SER A 65 3.43 -14.18 -4.03
CA SER A 65 3.79 -14.48 -2.65
C SER A 65 2.52 -14.77 -1.82
N PRO A 66 2.45 -15.91 -1.11
CA PRO A 66 1.32 -16.22 -0.24
C PRO A 66 1.34 -15.42 1.06
N ASP A 67 2.48 -14.87 1.43
CA ASP A 67 2.70 -14.13 2.67
C ASP A 67 2.40 -12.63 2.54
N ASP A 68 2.28 -12.14 1.30
CA ASP A 68 2.13 -10.73 0.98
C ASP A 68 0.78 -10.45 0.30
N LEU A 69 0.38 -9.19 0.30
CA LEU A 69 -0.78 -8.71 -0.42
C LEU A 69 -0.37 -7.65 -1.43
N THR A 70 -0.88 -7.75 -2.65
CA THR A 70 -0.92 -6.64 -3.60
C THR A 70 -2.37 -6.41 -4.03
N LEU A 71 -2.90 -5.21 -3.76
CA LEU A 71 -4.17 -4.75 -4.30
C LEU A 71 -3.91 -3.77 -5.42
N VAL A 72 -4.73 -3.83 -6.45
CA VAL A 72 -4.76 -2.86 -7.54
C VAL A 72 -6.11 -2.18 -7.60
N CYS A 73 -6.09 -0.89 -7.94
CA CYS A 73 -7.27 -0.13 -8.28
C CYS A 73 -7.23 0.17 -9.78
N GLU A 74 -8.24 -0.28 -10.50
CA GLU A 74 -8.41 -0.07 -11.92
C GLU A 74 -9.44 1.01 -12.22
N LYS A 75 -9.21 1.75 -13.30
CA LYS A 75 -10.21 2.60 -13.97
C LYS A 75 -10.13 2.32 -15.47
N GLY A 76 -11.21 1.75 -16.03
CA GLY A 76 -11.13 1.18 -17.38
C GLY A 76 -10.11 0.05 -17.45
N ASN A 77 -9.11 0.19 -18.31
CA ASN A 77 -8.04 -0.80 -18.48
C ASN A 77 -6.72 -0.36 -17.84
N GLU A 78 -6.74 0.66 -16.98
CA GLU A 78 -5.54 1.23 -16.38
C GLU A 78 -5.49 0.98 -14.87
N ILE A 79 -4.34 0.54 -14.37
CA ILE A 79 -4.06 0.50 -12.93
C ILE A 79 -3.65 1.91 -12.49
N VAL A 80 -4.50 2.50 -11.64
CA VAL A 80 -4.35 3.88 -11.14
C VAL A 80 -4.02 3.97 -9.66
N GLY A 81 -4.06 2.85 -8.97
CA GLY A 81 -3.68 2.74 -7.56
C GLY A 81 -3.14 1.36 -7.24
N VAL A 82 -2.17 1.30 -6.35
CA VAL A 82 -1.55 0.07 -5.86
C VAL A 82 -1.40 0.18 -4.35
N LEU A 83 -1.74 -0.89 -3.62
CA LEU A 83 -1.40 -1.06 -2.22
C LEU A 83 -0.66 -2.39 -2.08
N THR A 84 0.43 -2.37 -1.33
CA THR A 84 1.20 -3.56 -0.99
C THR A 84 1.29 -3.73 0.51
N ILE A 85 1.19 -4.96 0.99
CA ILE A 85 1.48 -5.32 2.38
C ILE A 85 2.49 -6.45 2.35
N GLN A 86 3.65 -6.21 2.93
CA GLN A 86 4.74 -7.16 2.99
C GLN A 86 4.91 -7.64 4.44
N ARG A 87 4.72 -8.93 4.65
CA ARG A 87 4.87 -9.56 5.97
C ARG A 87 6.33 -9.63 6.39
N GLY A 88 6.59 -9.51 7.68
CA GLY A 88 7.93 -9.74 8.23
C GLY A 88 8.45 -11.15 7.93
N MET A 89 9.67 -11.23 7.38
CA MET A 89 10.26 -12.48 6.86
C MET A 89 10.67 -13.46 7.97
N TYR A 90 11.01 -12.96 9.15
CA TYR A 90 11.56 -13.78 10.23
C TYR A 90 10.47 -14.22 11.20
N ARG A 91 10.62 -15.41 11.79
CA ARG A 91 9.67 -15.93 12.78
C ARG A 91 9.33 -14.92 13.89
N LYS A 92 10.30 -14.09 14.29
CA LYS A 92 10.13 -13.10 15.37
C LYS A 92 9.30 -11.89 14.97
N ASN A 93 9.15 -11.58 13.66
CA ASN A 93 8.40 -10.43 13.17
C ASN A 93 7.27 -10.82 12.19
N ARG A 94 6.88 -12.10 12.12
CA ARG A 94 5.79 -12.55 11.23
C ARG A 94 4.40 -12.01 11.62
N HIS A 95 4.26 -11.46 12.80
CA HIS A 95 3.07 -10.76 13.27
C HIS A 95 3.02 -9.30 12.84
N THR A 96 4.05 -8.80 12.17
CA THR A 96 4.12 -7.44 11.64
C THR A 96 4.12 -7.46 10.11
N ALA A 97 3.72 -6.35 9.51
CA ALA A 97 3.84 -6.12 8.08
C ALA A 97 4.09 -4.63 7.78
N ASN A 98 4.62 -4.34 6.60
CA ASN A 98 4.81 -2.99 6.09
C ASN A 98 3.82 -2.71 4.96
N LEU A 99 3.16 -1.56 5.02
CA LEU A 99 2.23 -1.06 4.03
C LEU A 99 2.92 -0.06 3.12
N GLY A 100 2.76 -0.24 1.81
CA GLY A 100 3.06 0.77 0.80
C GLY A 100 1.81 1.08 -0.02
N ILE A 101 1.59 2.34 -0.36
CA ILE A 101 0.46 2.75 -1.18
C ILE A 101 0.87 3.85 -2.16
N ALA A 102 0.43 3.73 -3.40
CA ALA A 102 0.60 4.73 -4.43
C ALA A 102 -0.70 4.90 -5.23
N ILE A 103 -1.08 6.14 -5.49
CA ILE A 103 -2.23 6.50 -6.32
C ILE A 103 -1.77 7.58 -7.30
N LYS A 104 -1.99 7.35 -8.60
CA LYS A 104 -1.64 8.28 -9.66
C LYS A 104 -2.26 9.65 -9.45
N ALA A 105 -1.55 10.71 -9.86
CA ALA A 105 -2.11 12.05 -9.97
C ALA A 105 -3.43 12.01 -10.76
N GLY A 106 -4.40 12.86 -10.38
CA GLY A 106 -5.73 12.89 -11.01
C GLY A 106 -6.73 11.83 -10.48
N HIS A 107 -6.26 10.83 -9.71
CA HIS A 107 -7.12 9.82 -9.08
C HIS A 107 -7.15 9.93 -7.55
N ARG A 108 -6.36 10.85 -6.99
CA ARG A 108 -6.33 11.15 -5.55
C ARG A 108 -7.58 11.92 -5.12
N ARG A 109 -7.80 11.99 -3.78
CA ARG A 109 -8.95 12.68 -3.16
C ARG A 109 -10.33 12.15 -3.58
N SER A 110 -10.40 10.94 -4.13
CA SER A 110 -11.61 10.22 -4.52
C SER A 110 -12.01 9.10 -3.54
N GLY A 111 -11.40 9.07 -2.34
CA GLY A 111 -11.63 8.03 -1.34
C GLY A 111 -10.91 6.69 -1.63
N LEU A 112 -10.13 6.58 -2.70
CA LEU A 112 -9.44 5.34 -3.08
C LEU A 112 -8.43 4.90 -2.02
N GLY A 113 -7.66 5.83 -1.45
CA GLY A 113 -6.70 5.54 -0.38
C GLY A 113 -7.37 4.88 0.82
N THR A 114 -8.46 5.47 1.30
CA THR A 114 -9.26 4.92 2.40
C THR A 114 -9.72 3.50 2.10
N ARG A 115 -10.24 3.26 0.91
CA ARG A 115 -10.78 1.95 0.51
C ARG A 115 -9.69 0.89 0.38
N LEU A 116 -8.57 1.23 -0.24
CA LEU A 116 -7.41 0.33 -0.37
C LEU A 116 -6.86 -0.04 1.01
N ILE A 117 -6.66 0.95 1.90
CA ILE A 117 -6.12 0.71 3.25
C ILE A 117 -7.09 -0.14 4.07
N ASN A 118 -8.39 0.14 4.05
CA ASN A 118 -9.37 -0.67 4.79
C ASN A 118 -9.39 -2.13 4.33
N GLN A 119 -9.30 -2.40 3.02
CA GLN A 119 -9.18 -3.77 2.51
C GLN A 119 -7.85 -4.42 2.94
N GLY A 120 -6.76 -3.65 2.97
CA GLY A 120 -5.48 -4.12 3.49
C GLY A 120 -5.54 -4.48 4.96
N ILE A 121 -6.18 -3.67 5.80
CA ILE A 121 -6.38 -3.94 7.23
C ILE A 121 -7.22 -5.21 7.44
N GLU A 122 -8.28 -5.40 6.65
CA GLU A 122 -9.10 -6.61 6.72
C GLU A 122 -8.28 -7.86 6.38
N TRP A 123 -7.47 -7.79 5.32
CA TRP A 123 -6.55 -8.88 5.00
C TRP A 123 -5.55 -9.14 6.14
N CYS A 124 -5.01 -8.12 6.77
CA CYS A 124 -4.12 -8.26 7.94
C CYS A 124 -4.79 -9.04 9.06
N ARG A 125 -6.05 -8.71 9.38
CA ARG A 125 -6.83 -9.37 10.42
C ARG A 125 -7.01 -10.86 10.12
N GLU A 126 -7.39 -11.21 8.89
CA GLU A 126 -7.59 -12.60 8.49
C GLU A 126 -6.30 -13.42 8.42
N ASN A 127 -5.15 -12.75 8.21
CA ASN A 127 -3.84 -13.40 8.06
C ASN A 127 -2.96 -13.33 9.32
N GLY A 128 -3.52 -12.88 10.46
CA GLY A 128 -2.82 -12.87 11.74
C GLY A 128 -1.68 -11.85 11.84
N ILE A 129 -1.76 -10.76 11.05
CA ILE A 129 -0.92 -9.59 11.22
C ILE A 129 -1.52 -8.75 12.35
N ARG A 130 -0.72 -8.47 13.38
CA ARG A 130 -1.13 -7.66 14.53
C ARG A 130 -0.69 -6.21 14.43
N LYS A 131 0.37 -5.95 13.68
CA LYS A 131 0.98 -4.63 13.58
C LYS A 131 1.27 -4.31 12.12
N LEU A 132 0.63 -3.28 11.59
CA LEU A 132 0.81 -2.80 10.23
C LEU A 132 1.54 -1.46 10.27
N ASN A 133 2.78 -1.44 9.79
CA ASN A 133 3.66 -0.28 9.78
C ASN A 133 3.64 0.40 8.43
N LEU A 134 3.92 1.69 8.42
CA LEU A 134 4.29 2.46 7.23
C LEU A 134 5.24 3.60 7.60
N GLU A 135 5.96 4.06 6.60
CA GLU A 135 6.85 5.22 6.67
C GLU A 135 6.32 6.28 5.71
N VAL A 136 6.36 7.55 6.10
CA VAL A 136 5.85 8.65 5.29
C VAL A 136 6.65 9.92 5.50
N PHE A 137 6.97 10.63 4.44
CA PHE A 137 7.65 11.93 4.52
C PHE A 137 6.82 12.92 5.34
N SER A 138 7.48 13.64 6.25
CA SER A 138 6.84 14.68 7.08
C SER A 138 6.21 15.80 6.25
N SER A 139 6.67 15.99 5.01
CA SER A 139 6.10 16.91 4.03
C SER A 139 4.74 16.45 3.48
N ASN A 140 4.44 15.14 3.47
CA ASN A 140 3.20 14.57 2.94
C ASN A 140 2.04 14.65 3.95
N LYS A 141 1.63 15.87 4.28
CA LYS A 141 0.57 16.14 5.27
C LYS A 141 -0.77 15.48 4.92
N ASN A 142 -1.09 15.35 3.63
CA ASN A 142 -2.32 14.73 3.18
C ASN A 142 -2.36 13.23 3.52
N ALA A 143 -1.25 12.51 3.32
CA ALA A 143 -1.14 11.09 3.65
C ALA A 143 -1.17 10.90 5.17
N ILE A 144 -0.41 11.69 5.94
CA ILE A 144 -0.41 11.65 7.41
C ILE A 144 -1.83 11.82 7.94
N SER A 145 -2.55 12.86 7.49
CA SER A 145 -3.95 13.11 7.93
C SER A 145 -4.89 11.96 7.55
N LEU A 146 -4.67 11.29 6.41
CA LEU A 146 -5.44 10.11 6.02
C LEU A 146 -5.20 8.95 6.99
N TYR A 147 -3.94 8.66 7.29
CA TYR A 147 -3.58 7.58 8.21
C TYR A 147 -4.13 7.81 9.61
N GLU A 148 -4.00 9.03 10.14
CA GLU A 148 -4.57 9.41 11.45
C GLU A 148 -6.09 9.21 11.50
N LYS A 149 -6.82 9.63 10.47
CA LYS A 149 -8.27 9.41 10.36
C LYS A 149 -8.67 7.95 10.30
N LEU A 150 -7.79 7.08 9.83
CA LEU A 150 -7.99 5.63 9.77
C LEU A 150 -7.57 4.92 11.06
N GLY A 151 -7.09 5.66 12.07
CA GLY A 151 -6.71 5.12 13.37
C GLY A 151 -5.25 4.68 13.48
N PHE A 152 -4.41 5.03 12.52
CA PHE A 152 -2.97 4.86 12.64
C PHE A 152 -2.40 5.83 13.68
N GLN A 153 -1.36 5.40 14.38
CA GLN A 153 -0.70 6.12 15.46
C GLN A 153 0.76 6.39 15.12
N HIS A 154 1.28 7.53 15.52
CA HIS A 154 2.70 7.84 15.40
C HIS A 154 3.52 7.00 16.38
N GLU A 155 4.60 6.39 15.92
CA GLU A 155 5.60 5.71 16.78
C GLU A 155 6.86 6.55 16.96
N GLY A 156 7.16 7.46 16.04
CA GLY A 156 8.35 8.29 16.08
C GLY A 156 8.67 8.92 14.74
N ALA A 157 9.86 9.50 14.64
CA ALA A 157 10.39 10.02 13.38
C ALA A 157 11.92 9.92 13.36
N ARG A 158 12.48 9.58 12.19
CA ARG A 158 13.90 9.78 11.91
C ARG A 158 14.06 11.20 11.40
N LYS A 159 14.71 12.05 12.20
CA LYS A 159 14.88 13.47 11.88
C LYS A 159 15.82 13.66 10.72
N GLU A 160 15.44 14.58 9.81
CA GLU A 160 16.27 15.00 8.67
C GLU A 160 16.78 13.81 7.83
N GLN A 161 15.92 12.78 7.69
CA GLN A 161 16.30 11.52 7.05
C GLN A 161 16.51 11.67 5.54
N PHE A 162 15.80 12.59 4.91
CA PHE A 162 15.81 12.79 3.47
C PHE A 162 15.99 14.26 3.11
N ILE A 163 16.40 14.50 1.85
CA ILE A 163 16.42 15.83 1.24
C ILE A 163 15.47 15.78 0.03
N ILE A 164 14.48 16.67 0.02
CA ILE A 164 13.53 16.81 -1.08
C ILE A 164 13.52 18.27 -1.51
N ASP A 165 13.85 18.53 -2.77
CA ASP A 165 13.97 19.89 -3.33
C ASP A 165 14.87 20.85 -2.49
N GLY A 166 15.93 20.27 -1.89
CA GLY A 166 16.89 21.01 -1.05
C GLY A 166 16.47 21.18 0.42
N GLU A 167 15.29 20.75 0.81
CA GLU A 167 14.78 20.84 2.18
C GLU A 167 14.95 19.51 2.93
N TYR A 168 15.34 19.56 4.19
CA TYR A 168 15.41 18.39 5.06
C TYR A 168 14.01 17.92 5.45
N VAL A 169 13.76 16.63 5.29
CA VAL A 169 12.46 16.01 5.54
C VAL A 169 12.62 14.82 6.49
N ASP A 170 11.79 14.78 7.53
CA ASP A 170 11.74 13.66 8.46
C ASP A 170 11.04 12.46 7.82
N ASP A 171 11.44 11.26 8.24
CA ASP A 171 10.74 10.03 7.99
C ASP A 171 9.84 9.70 9.19
N VAL A 172 8.54 9.84 9.02
CA VAL A 172 7.55 9.63 10.09
C VAL A 172 7.14 8.17 10.12
N LEU A 173 7.29 7.53 11.27
CA LEU A 173 6.95 6.14 11.52
C LEU A 173 5.53 6.08 12.08
N ILE A 174 4.65 5.38 11.38
CA ILE A 174 3.22 5.29 11.70
C ILE A 174 2.79 3.81 11.73
N THR A 175 1.95 3.46 12.68
CA THR A 175 1.51 2.08 12.93
C THR A 175 0.00 2.00 13.13
N TYR A 176 -0.60 0.95 12.58
CA TYR A 176 -1.96 0.53 12.90
C TYR A 176 -1.93 -0.79 13.67
N TRP A 177 -2.59 -0.82 14.84
CA TRP A 177 -2.78 -2.04 15.62
C TRP A 177 -4.03 -2.77 15.16
N VAL A 178 -3.83 -3.94 14.53
CA VAL A 178 -4.93 -4.76 14.03
C VAL A 178 -5.56 -5.51 15.19
N GLU A 179 -6.79 -5.15 15.52
CA GLU A 179 -7.59 -5.87 16.51
C GLU A 179 -8.14 -7.17 15.89
N ASN A 180 -8.10 -8.24 16.68
CA ASN A 180 -8.59 -9.58 16.27
C ASN A 180 -10.09 -9.70 16.58
#